data_2a123f0899abafdc1ea39075ef4e1d84
#
_entry.id   2a123f0899abafdc1ea39075ef4e1d84
#
_cell.length_a   1.000
_cell.length_b   1.000
_cell.length_c   1.000
_cell.angle_alpha   90.00
_cell.angle_beta   90.00
_cell.angle_gamma   90.00
#
_symmetry.space_group_name_H-M   'P 1'
#
loop_
_entity.id
_entity.type
_entity.pdbx_description
1 polymer ?
#
loop_
_entity_poly.entity_id
_entity_poly.type
_entity_poly.pdbx_seq_one_letter_code
_entity_poly.pdbx_strand_id
1 'polypeptide(L)'
;MYETPKKYRGVNTMLKIKIFIYFLLFMLLTACIKNNEYDGNIGPSEIRESQTTNEVALTNLNLAIAYLTENNYDKALEKLNKSLAADSNYAPTYNIFGLLYQQLGDNDKAEKNFKRALSINSVDSSTLNNYGNFLCMLGRLSEAEKAFSKAAENPLYDAPEIAMTNAGQCLYQNEEIESAEKYYRLALQLNPRVSQALLKMSQINFDKQKFLSARAYIQRYEEIAPHNAKTLLLAIKIENELGDQDASSSYQLLLKNSFPDSNELTELQNIKTVGNEKIRKKEKVVENLAEQIPVIDREVKQEPIPKDISENNIQKNNVTNEQAIRSFVNQWANAWADQNVDKYLASYSKEFMPLKG
;
A
#
# COMPACT_ATOMS: atom_id res chain seq x y z
N MET A 1 -26.23 -77.26 6.32
CA MET A 1 -25.00 -76.65 6.83
C MET A 1 -24.73 -75.45 6.01
N TYR A 2 -24.99 -74.25 6.51
CA TYR A 2 -24.74 -73.00 5.85
C TYR A 2 -23.50 -72.37 6.49
N GLU A 3 -22.45 -72.19 5.71
CA GLU A 3 -21.26 -71.43 6.12
C GLU A 3 -21.51 -69.93 5.96
N THR A 4 -21.22 -69.17 7.03
CA THR A 4 -21.31 -67.72 7.06
C THR A 4 -20.01 -67.11 6.54
N PRO A 5 -20.02 -65.98 5.75
CA PRO A 5 -18.82 -65.39 5.21
C PRO A 5 -18.08 -64.55 6.25
N LYS A 6 -16.73 -64.73 6.30
CA LYS A 6 -15.81 -63.99 7.16
C LYS A 6 -15.81 -62.50 6.80
N LYS A 7 -16.09 -61.68 7.78
CA LYS A 7 -16.15 -60.21 7.77
C LYS A 7 -14.72 -59.62 7.62
N TYR A 8 -14.46 -58.95 6.50
CA TYR A 8 -13.26 -58.13 6.30
C TYR A 8 -13.24 -56.97 7.29
N ARG A 9 -12.48 -57.06 8.35
CA ARG A 9 -12.23 -56.03 9.37
C ARG A 9 -10.74 -55.72 9.42
N GLY A 10 -10.23 -54.93 8.50
CA GLY A 10 -8.79 -54.59 8.56
C GLY A 10 -8.33 -53.43 7.68
N VAL A 11 -9.06 -53.11 6.62
CA VAL A 11 -8.59 -52.12 5.62
C VAL A 11 -9.01 -50.66 5.96
N ASN A 12 -10.03 -50.51 6.81
CA ASN A 12 -10.59 -49.16 7.09
C ASN A 12 -9.86 -48.35 8.16
N THR A 13 -9.06 -48.97 9.03
CA THR A 13 -8.38 -48.27 10.13
C THR A 13 -7.10 -47.57 9.65
N MET A 14 -6.31 -48.22 8.82
CA MET A 14 -5.08 -47.62 8.25
C MET A 14 -5.38 -46.41 7.32
N LEU A 15 -6.45 -46.51 6.53
CA LEU A 15 -6.88 -45.44 5.63
C LEU A 15 -7.40 -44.24 6.43
N LYS A 16 -8.16 -44.48 7.49
CA LYS A 16 -8.66 -43.43 8.40
C LYS A 16 -7.50 -42.73 9.15
N ILE A 17 -6.49 -43.45 9.57
CA ILE A 17 -5.30 -42.91 10.22
C ILE A 17 -4.49 -42.06 9.22
N LYS A 18 -4.30 -42.51 7.98
CA LYS A 18 -3.62 -41.72 6.95
C LYS A 18 -4.39 -40.42 6.62
N ILE A 19 -5.70 -40.48 6.44
CA ILE A 19 -6.55 -39.30 6.20
C ILE A 19 -6.48 -38.35 7.40
N PHE A 20 -6.50 -38.83 8.62
CA PHE A 20 -6.39 -38.01 9.83
C PHE A 20 -5.01 -37.33 9.94
N ILE A 21 -3.92 -38.04 9.59
CA ILE A 21 -2.56 -37.48 9.58
C ILE A 21 -2.44 -36.40 8.48
N TYR A 22 -3.00 -36.62 7.28
CA TYR A 22 -3.04 -35.59 6.20
C TYR A 22 -3.87 -34.39 6.58
N PHE A 23 -5.00 -34.60 7.28
CA PHE A 23 -5.84 -33.51 7.78
C PHE A 23 -5.13 -32.71 8.89
N LEU A 24 -4.40 -33.39 9.79
CA LEU A 24 -3.58 -32.74 10.82
C LEU A 24 -2.40 -31.96 10.21
N LEU A 25 -1.72 -32.52 9.19
CA LEU A 25 -0.66 -31.84 8.46
C LEU A 25 -1.20 -30.63 7.69
N PHE A 26 -2.39 -30.73 7.10
CA PHE A 26 -3.06 -29.62 6.41
C PHE A 26 -3.48 -28.51 7.37
N MET A 27 -3.97 -28.87 8.56
CA MET A 27 -4.27 -27.91 9.65
C MET A 27 -3.02 -27.20 10.17
N LEU A 28 -1.86 -27.87 10.20
CA LEU A 28 -0.60 -27.25 10.59
C LEU A 28 -0.04 -26.30 9.51
N LEU A 29 -0.33 -26.54 8.24
CA LEU A 29 0.06 -25.66 7.13
C LEU A 29 -0.84 -24.41 7.02
N THR A 30 -2.09 -24.49 7.47
CA THR A 30 -3.01 -23.32 7.47
C THR A 30 -2.81 -22.41 8.68
N ALA A 31 -2.09 -22.86 9.72
CA ALA A 31 -1.80 -22.04 10.91
C ALA A 31 -0.71 -20.97 10.69
N CYS A 32 -0.04 -20.95 9.53
CA CYS A 32 1.02 -19.96 9.23
C CYS A 32 0.64 -18.88 8.22
N ILE A 33 -0.60 -18.84 7.73
CA ILE A 33 -1.09 -17.69 6.98
C ILE A 33 -1.96 -16.85 7.92
N LYS A 34 -1.34 -16.23 8.92
CA LYS A 34 -1.86 -14.96 9.42
C LYS A 34 -1.66 -13.98 8.27
N ASN A 35 -2.75 -13.65 7.56
CA ASN A 35 -2.82 -12.45 6.79
C ASN A 35 -2.50 -11.31 7.77
N ASN A 36 -1.26 -10.84 7.77
CA ASN A 36 -0.93 -9.53 8.25
C ASN A 36 -1.59 -8.54 7.28
N GLU A 37 -2.91 -8.40 7.39
CA GLU A 37 -3.55 -7.15 7.10
C GLU A 37 -2.85 -6.17 8.04
N TYR A 38 -1.94 -5.37 7.50
CA TYR A 38 -1.28 -4.29 8.21
C TYR A 38 -2.37 -3.23 8.43
N ASP A 39 -3.26 -3.56 9.38
CA ASP A 39 -4.15 -2.61 10.01
C ASP A 39 -3.21 -1.66 10.75
N GLY A 40 -3.29 -0.36 10.47
CA GLY A 40 -2.35 0.67 10.93
C GLY A 40 -2.12 0.78 12.44
N ASN A 41 -2.23 -0.32 13.16
CA ASN A 41 -1.80 -0.55 14.51
C ASN A 41 -0.28 -0.71 14.51
N ILE A 42 0.40 0.41 14.60
CA ILE A 42 1.84 0.49 14.79
C ILE A 42 2.14 -0.21 16.11
N GLY A 43 2.83 -1.34 15.99
CA GLY A 43 3.47 -1.94 17.14
C GLY A 43 4.35 -0.89 17.82
N PRO A 44 4.56 -0.97 19.14
CA PRO A 44 5.38 -0.01 19.86
C PRO A 44 6.74 0.08 19.18
N SER A 45 7.07 1.26 18.63
CA SER A 45 8.38 1.56 18.08
C SER A 45 9.44 1.23 19.13
N GLU A 46 10.56 0.64 18.70
CA GLU A 46 11.61 0.23 19.63
C GLU A 46 12.01 1.40 20.56
N ILE A 47 11.94 1.16 21.86
CA ILE A 47 12.19 2.17 22.90
C ILE A 47 13.69 2.25 23.11
N ARG A 48 14.39 3.04 22.28
CA ARG A 48 15.84 3.22 22.40
C ARG A 48 16.27 4.53 23.05
N GLU A 49 15.38 5.53 23.11
CA GLU A 49 15.74 6.90 23.52
C GLU A 49 15.73 7.15 25.03
N SER A 50 15.10 6.29 25.81
CA SER A 50 15.01 6.45 27.27
C SER A 50 15.58 5.22 27.97
N GLN A 51 16.83 5.34 28.42
CA GLN A 51 17.47 4.25 29.15
C GLN A 51 17.19 4.40 30.63
N THR A 52 16.58 3.37 31.24
CA THR A 52 16.63 3.20 32.69
C THR A 52 17.81 2.32 33.06
N THR A 53 18.50 2.65 34.14
CA THR A 53 19.49 1.76 34.78
C THR A 53 18.83 0.64 35.59
N ASN A 54 17.50 0.68 35.74
CA ASN A 54 16.74 -0.31 36.49
C ASN A 54 16.27 -1.44 35.59
N GLU A 55 17.01 -2.56 35.58
CA GLU A 55 16.70 -3.75 34.78
C GLU A 55 15.30 -4.34 35.10
N VAL A 56 14.83 -4.19 36.32
CA VAL A 56 13.49 -4.67 36.72
C VAL A 56 12.40 -3.85 36.03
N ALA A 57 12.58 -2.53 35.94
CA ALA A 57 11.66 -1.65 35.23
C ALA A 57 11.61 -1.99 33.74
N LEU A 58 12.77 -2.12 33.10
CA LEU A 58 12.88 -2.47 31.67
C LEU A 58 12.27 -3.84 31.38
N THR A 59 12.63 -4.89 32.18
CA THR A 59 12.11 -6.24 31.98
C THR A 59 10.58 -6.29 32.09
N ASN A 60 10.01 -5.64 33.11
CA ASN A 60 8.56 -5.60 33.26
C ASN A 60 7.88 -4.79 32.15
N LEU A 61 8.49 -3.73 31.65
CA LEU A 61 7.99 -2.99 30.47
C LEU A 61 7.94 -3.88 29.23
N ASN A 62 9.03 -4.60 28.93
CA ASN A 62 9.08 -5.51 27.78
C ASN A 62 8.04 -6.64 27.87
N LEU A 63 7.84 -7.19 29.07
CA LEU A 63 6.76 -8.15 29.31
C LEU A 63 5.37 -7.55 29.11
N ALA A 64 5.17 -6.30 29.55
CA ALA A 64 3.91 -5.60 29.34
C ALA A 64 3.60 -5.37 27.85
N ILE A 65 4.62 -4.99 27.06
CA ILE A 65 4.50 -4.83 25.61
C ILE A 65 4.10 -6.19 24.97
N ALA A 66 4.77 -7.27 25.36
CA ALA A 66 4.43 -8.61 24.84
C ALA A 66 2.97 -8.99 25.16
N TYR A 67 2.51 -8.77 26.40
CA TYR A 67 1.12 -9.04 26.76
C TYR A 67 0.12 -8.10 26.08
N LEU A 68 0.50 -6.85 25.80
CA LEU A 68 -0.33 -5.92 25.04
C LEU A 68 -0.51 -6.39 23.59
N THR A 69 0.55 -6.92 22.93
CA THR A 69 0.44 -7.49 21.60
C THR A 69 -0.41 -8.75 21.53
N GLU A 70 -0.49 -9.50 22.65
CA GLU A 70 -1.37 -10.67 22.81
C GLU A 70 -2.80 -10.28 23.21
N ASN A 71 -3.12 -8.98 23.34
CA ASN A 71 -4.39 -8.46 23.88
C ASN A 71 -4.69 -8.93 25.32
N ASN A 72 -3.66 -9.30 26.09
CA ASN A 72 -3.77 -9.69 27.49
C ASN A 72 -3.61 -8.48 28.39
N TYR A 73 -4.63 -7.65 28.42
CA TYR A 73 -4.60 -6.32 29.06
C TYR A 73 -4.39 -6.39 30.58
N ASP A 74 -4.93 -7.42 31.26
CA ASP A 74 -4.76 -7.60 32.71
C ASP A 74 -3.29 -7.83 33.06
N LYS A 75 -2.62 -8.73 32.33
CA LYS A 75 -1.19 -9.01 32.54
C LYS A 75 -0.33 -7.82 32.13
N ALA A 76 -0.68 -7.13 31.02
CA ALA A 76 0.00 -5.91 30.63
C ALA A 76 -0.05 -4.86 31.74
N LEU A 77 -1.25 -4.64 32.32
CA LEU A 77 -1.45 -3.71 33.43
C LEU A 77 -0.63 -4.09 34.68
N GLU A 78 -0.62 -5.39 35.06
CA GLU A 78 0.21 -5.89 36.16
C GLU A 78 1.70 -5.58 35.94
N LYS A 79 2.23 -5.86 34.74
CA LYS A 79 3.64 -5.64 34.44
C LYS A 79 4.00 -4.16 34.37
N LEU A 80 3.14 -3.32 33.80
CA LEU A 80 3.33 -1.87 33.82
C LEU A 80 3.40 -1.31 35.25
N ASN A 81 2.52 -1.77 36.13
CA ASN A 81 2.57 -1.38 37.54
C ASN A 81 3.88 -1.81 38.24
N LYS A 82 4.39 -3.02 37.91
CA LYS A 82 5.70 -3.49 38.41
C LYS A 82 6.85 -2.67 37.85
N SER A 83 6.78 -2.24 36.59
CA SER A 83 7.75 -1.35 35.97
C SER A 83 7.82 -0.01 36.70
N LEU A 84 6.66 0.63 36.97
CA LEU A 84 6.60 1.89 37.73
C LEU A 84 7.01 1.75 39.19
N ALA A 85 6.75 0.58 39.82
CA ALA A 85 7.18 0.33 41.19
C ALA A 85 8.73 0.25 41.27
N ALA A 86 9.38 -0.20 40.23
CA ALA A 86 10.82 -0.27 40.13
C ALA A 86 11.45 1.08 39.73
N ASP A 87 10.84 1.82 38.79
CA ASP A 87 11.26 3.16 38.36
C ASP A 87 10.03 4.02 38.06
N SER A 88 9.62 4.85 39.02
CA SER A 88 8.43 5.72 38.91
C SER A 88 8.60 6.89 37.92
N ASN A 89 9.81 7.13 37.42
CA ASN A 89 10.12 8.19 36.46
C ASN A 89 10.54 7.66 35.09
N TYR A 90 10.26 6.39 34.81
CA TYR A 90 10.58 5.78 33.53
C TYR A 90 9.51 6.12 32.48
N ALA A 91 9.77 7.13 31.64
CA ALA A 91 8.84 7.67 30.64
C ALA A 91 8.23 6.61 29.71
N PRO A 92 8.98 5.61 29.17
CA PRO A 92 8.42 4.59 28.30
C PRO A 92 7.28 3.80 28.94
N THR A 93 7.29 3.58 30.27
CA THR A 93 6.20 2.88 30.93
C THR A 93 4.88 3.65 30.85
N TYR A 94 4.93 4.96 31.00
CA TYR A 94 3.75 5.81 30.81
C TYR A 94 3.27 5.84 29.36
N ASN A 95 4.18 5.82 28.38
CA ASN A 95 3.84 5.70 26.98
C ASN A 95 3.02 4.41 26.72
N ILE A 96 3.47 3.25 27.24
CA ILE A 96 2.75 1.99 27.09
C ILE A 96 1.44 1.95 27.89
N PHE A 97 1.36 2.62 29.06
CA PHE A 97 0.06 2.84 29.72
C PHE A 97 -0.90 3.64 28.84
N GLY A 98 -0.39 4.66 28.13
CA GLY A 98 -1.18 5.42 27.14
C GLY A 98 -1.79 4.51 26.08
N LEU A 99 -0.97 3.65 25.47
CA LEU A 99 -1.42 2.65 24.48
C LEU A 99 -2.42 1.65 25.09
N LEU A 100 -2.15 1.13 26.28
CA LEU A 100 -3.05 0.19 26.96
C LEU A 100 -4.44 0.81 27.19
N TYR A 101 -4.51 2.02 27.75
CA TYR A 101 -5.78 2.68 27.98
C TYR A 101 -6.50 3.11 26.70
N GLN A 102 -5.75 3.44 25.65
CA GLN A 102 -6.31 3.64 24.31
C GLN A 102 -7.00 2.36 23.80
N GLN A 103 -6.37 1.21 23.92
CA GLN A 103 -6.96 -0.09 23.53
C GLN A 103 -8.20 -0.45 24.37
N LEU A 104 -8.22 -0.03 25.64
CA LEU A 104 -9.36 -0.21 26.55
C LEU A 104 -10.47 0.83 26.32
N GLY A 105 -10.27 1.81 25.45
CA GLY A 105 -11.23 2.90 25.18
C GLY A 105 -11.31 3.97 26.28
N ASP A 106 -10.39 3.96 27.28
CA ASP A 106 -10.32 4.98 28.33
C ASP A 106 -9.42 6.14 27.87
N ASN A 107 -10.00 7.01 27.03
CA ASN A 107 -9.26 8.11 26.39
C ASN A 107 -8.68 9.10 27.42
N ASP A 108 -9.34 9.33 28.54
CA ASP A 108 -8.85 10.26 29.59
C ASP A 108 -7.57 9.74 30.24
N LYS A 109 -7.55 8.44 30.59
CA LYS A 109 -6.34 7.82 31.12
C LYS A 109 -5.25 7.69 30.06
N ALA A 110 -5.60 7.39 28.82
CA ALA A 110 -4.64 7.34 27.72
C ALA A 110 -3.92 8.69 27.58
N GLU A 111 -4.67 9.77 27.43
CA GLU A 111 -4.10 11.12 27.29
C GLU A 111 -3.25 11.54 28.50
N LYS A 112 -3.75 11.26 29.71
CA LYS A 112 -3.01 11.56 30.96
C LYS A 112 -1.64 10.86 30.95
N ASN A 113 -1.57 9.61 30.53
CA ASN A 113 -0.34 8.83 30.52
C ASN A 113 0.60 9.30 29.42
N PHE A 114 0.14 9.57 28.19
CA PHE A 114 0.98 10.16 27.15
C PHE A 114 1.57 11.50 27.58
N LYS A 115 0.75 12.39 28.17
CA LYS A 115 1.22 13.68 28.68
C LYS A 115 2.22 13.51 29.85
N ARG A 116 2.04 12.49 30.69
CA ARG A 116 2.99 12.18 31.77
C ARG A 116 4.33 11.71 31.17
N ALA A 117 4.34 10.83 30.19
CA ALA A 117 5.55 10.41 29.49
C ALA A 117 6.29 11.62 28.91
N LEU A 118 5.58 12.50 28.18
CA LEU A 118 6.15 13.72 27.59
C LEU A 118 6.56 14.77 28.62
N SER A 119 6.00 14.76 29.83
CA SER A 119 6.48 15.64 30.90
C SER A 119 7.82 15.19 31.50
N ILE A 120 8.14 13.89 31.38
CA ILE A 120 9.42 13.33 31.82
C ILE A 120 10.48 13.50 30.72
N ASN A 121 10.11 13.13 29.48
CA ASN A 121 10.96 13.31 28.30
C ASN A 121 10.14 13.94 27.16
N SER A 122 10.27 15.25 27.00
CA SER A 122 9.46 16.05 26.07
C SER A 122 9.85 15.86 24.58
N VAL A 123 10.95 15.17 24.31
CA VAL A 123 11.48 14.90 22.96
C VAL A 123 11.48 13.41 22.62
N ASP A 124 10.84 12.58 23.46
CA ASP A 124 10.70 11.14 23.17
C ASP A 124 9.84 10.91 21.92
N SER A 125 10.51 10.62 20.81
CA SER A 125 9.87 10.47 19.50
C SER A 125 8.87 9.34 19.45
N SER A 126 9.13 8.25 20.17
CA SER A 126 8.20 7.11 20.25
C SER A 126 6.89 7.54 20.93
N THR A 127 6.97 8.24 22.05
CA THR A 127 5.78 8.77 22.74
C THR A 127 5.07 9.83 21.90
N LEU A 128 5.81 10.75 21.25
CA LEU A 128 5.24 11.77 20.38
C LEU A 128 4.49 11.15 19.21
N ASN A 129 5.06 10.12 18.58
CA ASN A 129 4.42 9.37 17.48
C ASN A 129 3.14 8.66 17.96
N ASN A 130 3.18 7.95 19.08
CA ASN A 130 2.03 7.26 19.64
C ASN A 130 0.94 8.25 20.10
N TYR A 131 1.31 9.35 20.71
CA TYR A 131 0.40 10.40 21.09
C TYR A 131 -0.22 11.10 19.88
N GLY A 132 0.54 11.28 18.80
CA GLY A 132 0.04 11.75 17.50
C GLY A 132 -1.06 10.83 16.94
N ASN A 133 -0.85 9.52 16.94
CA ASN A 133 -1.86 8.54 16.54
C ASN A 133 -3.12 8.60 17.40
N PHE A 134 -2.95 8.72 18.72
CA PHE A 134 -4.05 8.88 19.66
C PHE A 134 -4.86 10.16 19.39
N LEU A 135 -4.19 11.30 19.19
CA LEU A 135 -4.83 12.58 18.86
C LEU A 135 -5.58 12.50 17.51
N CYS A 136 -4.99 11.81 16.53
CA CYS A 136 -5.64 11.54 15.26
C CYS A 136 -6.95 10.77 15.42
N MET A 137 -6.93 9.70 16.21
CA MET A 137 -8.13 8.90 16.51
C MET A 137 -9.24 9.76 17.14
N LEU A 138 -8.87 10.78 17.90
CA LEU A 138 -9.82 11.74 18.49
C LEU A 138 -10.24 12.87 17.52
N GLY A 139 -9.78 12.89 16.27
CA GLY A 139 -10.04 13.96 15.32
C GLY A 139 -9.28 15.28 15.60
N ARG A 140 -8.31 15.27 16.51
CA ARG A 140 -7.50 16.45 16.89
C ARG A 140 -6.31 16.60 15.95
N LEU A 141 -6.60 16.79 14.65
CA LEU A 141 -5.62 16.69 13.55
C LEU A 141 -4.44 17.64 13.70
N SER A 142 -4.68 18.91 14.01
CA SER A 142 -3.60 19.92 14.13
C SER A 142 -2.63 19.59 15.29
N GLU A 143 -3.11 18.98 16.36
CA GLU A 143 -2.26 18.55 17.46
C GLU A 143 -1.51 17.27 17.10
N ALA A 144 -2.15 16.36 16.38
CA ALA A 144 -1.51 15.15 15.85
C ALA A 144 -0.35 15.49 14.91
N GLU A 145 -0.56 16.40 13.94
CA GLU A 145 0.49 16.87 13.04
C GLU A 145 1.69 17.45 13.79
N LYS A 146 1.45 18.27 14.79
CA LYS A 146 2.52 18.83 15.65
C LYS A 146 3.30 17.74 16.38
N ALA A 147 2.61 16.73 16.89
CA ALA A 147 3.25 15.62 17.59
C ALA A 147 4.12 14.78 16.62
N PHE A 148 3.60 14.43 15.45
CA PHE A 148 4.35 13.70 14.43
C PHE A 148 5.56 14.49 13.91
N SER A 149 5.39 15.78 13.61
CA SER A 149 6.47 16.63 13.17
C SER A 149 7.60 16.72 14.20
N LYS A 150 7.22 16.95 15.46
CA LYS A 150 8.19 16.99 16.58
C LYS A 150 8.90 15.64 16.78
N ALA A 151 8.21 14.50 16.56
CA ALA A 151 8.83 13.19 16.61
C ALA A 151 9.92 13.05 15.53
N ALA A 152 9.62 13.46 14.29
CA ALA A 152 10.53 13.33 13.18
C ALA A 152 11.67 14.36 13.17
N GLU A 153 11.51 15.49 13.84
CA GLU A 153 12.56 16.52 14.00
C GLU A 153 13.70 16.09 14.94
N ASN A 154 13.48 15.07 15.76
CA ASN A 154 14.51 14.58 16.66
C ASN A 154 15.59 13.80 15.88
N PRO A 155 16.85 14.28 15.84
CA PRO A 155 17.91 13.61 15.07
C PRO A 155 18.30 12.24 15.63
N LEU A 156 17.89 11.90 16.86
CA LEU A 156 18.15 10.62 17.50
C LEU A 156 17.03 9.60 17.24
N TYR A 157 15.98 9.99 16.52
CA TYR A 157 14.90 9.08 16.18
C TYR A 157 15.30 8.18 15.02
N ASP A 158 15.33 6.87 15.27
CA ASP A 158 15.77 5.87 14.29
C ASP A 158 14.82 5.71 13.09
N ALA A 159 13.56 6.16 13.23
CA ALA A 159 12.51 5.92 12.24
C ALA A 159 11.62 7.16 12.01
N PRO A 160 12.17 8.33 11.64
CA PRO A 160 11.42 9.56 11.41
C PRO A 160 10.40 9.41 10.25
N GLU A 161 10.68 8.54 9.27
CA GLU A 161 9.77 8.23 8.17
C GLU A 161 8.48 7.55 8.66
N ILE A 162 8.51 6.83 9.77
CA ILE A 162 7.30 6.23 10.36
C ILE A 162 6.38 7.32 10.88
N ALA A 163 6.91 8.32 11.61
CA ALA A 163 6.09 9.44 12.09
C ALA A 163 5.46 10.22 10.92
N MET A 164 6.21 10.45 9.84
CA MET A 164 5.67 11.10 8.64
C MET A 164 4.62 10.23 7.93
N THR A 165 4.82 8.92 7.87
CA THR A 165 3.85 7.98 7.31
C THR A 165 2.54 7.98 8.12
N ASN A 166 2.64 8.02 9.45
CA ASN A 166 1.49 8.07 10.34
C ASN A 166 0.73 9.39 10.23
N ALA A 167 1.45 10.52 10.12
CA ALA A 167 0.83 11.80 9.82
C ALA A 167 0.05 11.75 8.48
N GLY A 168 0.66 11.21 7.43
CA GLY A 168 0.00 11.00 6.16
C GLY A 168 -1.23 10.09 6.25
N GLN A 169 -1.14 9.00 7.00
CA GLN A 169 -2.26 8.07 7.20
C GLN A 169 -3.41 8.73 7.99
N CYS A 170 -3.08 9.48 9.04
CA CYS A 170 -4.04 10.24 9.82
C CYS A 170 -4.86 11.19 8.94
N LEU A 171 -4.17 12.01 8.16
CA LEU A 171 -4.79 13.00 7.28
C LEU A 171 -5.57 12.34 6.16
N TYR A 172 -5.06 11.25 5.57
CA TYR A 172 -5.77 10.48 4.54
C TYR A 172 -7.11 9.92 5.05
N GLN A 173 -7.13 9.39 6.27
CA GLN A 173 -8.36 8.86 6.90
C GLN A 173 -9.39 9.94 7.21
N ASN A 174 -8.95 11.20 7.36
CA ASN A 174 -9.80 12.35 7.59
C ASN A 174 -10.05 13.18 6.32
N GLU A 175 -9.81 12.59 5.13
CA GLU A 175 -10.08 13.17 3.81
C GLU A 175 -9.23 14.41 3.47
N GLU A 176 -8.20 14.71 4.27
CA GLU A 176 -7.22 15.78 4.02
C GLU A 176 -6.13 15.31 3.05
N ILE A 177 -6.54 15.03 1.80
CA ILE A 177 -5.73 14.28 0.82
C ILE A 177 -4.45 15.04 0.42
N GLU A 178 -4.52 16.37 0.25
CA GLU A 178 -3.36 17.20 -0.13
C GLU A 178 -2.30 17.20 0.98
N SER A 179 -2.73 17.34 2.21
CA SER A 179 -1.85 17.27 3.39
C SER A 179 -1.27 15.87 3.56
N ALA A 180 -2.07 14.83 3.37
CA ALA A 180 -1.64 13.44 3.41
C ALA A 180 -0.54 13.17 2.36
N GLU A 181 -0.74 13.60 1.11
CA GLU A 181 0.25 13.48 0.03
C GLU A 181 1.59 14.11 0.42
N LYS A 182 1.55 15.31 1.02
CA LYS A 182 2.76 16.01 1.49
C LYS A 182 3.54 15.15 2.50
N TYR A 183 2.86 14.61 3.51
CA TYR A 183 3.52 13.79 4.54
C TYR A 183 4.04 12.46 4.02
N TYR A 184 3.31 11.79 3.10
CA TYR A 184 3.84 10.59 2.44
C TYR A 184 5.08 10.90 1.58
N ARG A 185 5.13 12.06 0.91
CA ARG A 185 6.33 12.50 0.19
C ARG A 185 7.51 12.71 1.15
N LEU A 186 7.28 13.36 2.30
CA LEU A 186 8.31 13.53 3.33
C LEU A 186 8.81 12.17 3.85
N ALA A 187 7.91 11.23 4.12
CA ALA A 187 8.28 9.87 4.51
C ALA A 187 9.19 9.21 3.46
N LEU A 188 8.84 9.32 2.16
CA LEU A 188 9.63 8.75 1.07
C LEU A 188 10.95 9.50 0.78
N GLN A 189 11.08 10.76 1.20
CA GLN A 189 12.34 11.49 1.18
C GLN A 189 13.29 10.99 2.28
N LEU A 190 12.77 10.69 3.46
CA LEU A 190 13.52 10.14 4.58
C LEU A 190 13.92 8.68 4.31
N ASN A 191 12.98 7.88 3.82
CA ASN A 191 13.22 6.50 3.46
C ASN A 191 12.41 6.12 2.20
N PRO A 192 13.08 5.95 1.04
CA PRO A 192 12.41 5.62 -0.23
C PRO A 192 11.72 4.25 -0.27
N ARG A 193 11.94 3.40 0.74
CA ARG A 193 11.45 2.02 0.82
C ARG A 193 10.31 1.83 1.82
N VAL A 194 9.58 2.87 2.16
CA VAL A 194 8.39 2.77 3.03
C VAL A 194 7.21 2.26 2.20
N SER A 195 6.90 0.97 2.31
CA SER A 195 5.87 0.29 1.50
C SER A 195 4.50 0.94 1.64
N GLN A 196 4.09 1.29 2.86
CA GLN A 196 2.81 1.94 3.13
C GLN A 196 2.70 3.31 2.43
N ALA A 197 3.75 4.13 2.48
CA ALA A 197 3.76 5.43 1.80
C ALA A 197 3.72 5.26 0.28
N LEU A 198 4.45 4.30 -0.29
CA LEU A 198 4.42 3.98 -1.72
C LEU A 198 3.02 3.56 -2.18
N LEU A 199 2.38 2.65 -1.44
CA LEU A 199 1.04 2.19 -1.76
C LEU A 199 0.01 3.33 -1.70
N LYS A 200 0.06 4.16 -0.64
CA LYS A 200 -0.85 5.30 -0.50
C LYS A 200 -0.60 6.37 -1.56
N MET A 201 0.66 6.63 -1.91
CA MET A 201 0.99 7.54 -3.03
C MET A 201 0.51 6.98 -4.37
N SER A 202 0.56 5.67 -4.59
CA SER A 202 -0.03 5.06 -5.79
C SER A 202 -1.55 5.28 -5.84
N GLN A 203 -2.25 5.01 -4.72
CA GLN A 203 -3.70 5.23 -4.63
C GLN A 203 -4.08 6.69 -4.86
N ILE A 204 -3.44 7.63 -4.14
CA ILE A 204 -3.71 9.08 -4.29
C ILE A 204 -3.50 9.54 -5.74
N ASN A 205 -2.43 9.07 -6.40
CA ASN A 205 -2.18 9.46 -7.78
C ASN A 205 -3.19 8.81 -8.75
N PHE A 206 -3.64 7.59 -8.48
CA PHE A 206 -4.71 6.95 -9.25
C PHE A 206 -6.02 7.75 -9.13
N ASP A 207 -6.43 8.12 -7.92
CA ASP A 207 -7.65 8.89 -7.66
C ASP A 207 -7.60 10.29 -8.30
N LYS A 208 -6.40 10.88 -8.38
CA LYS A 208 -6.11 12.14 -9.09
C LYS A 208 -5.91 11.94 -10.60
N GLN A 209 -6.18 10.78 -11.16
CA GLN A 209 -6.03 10.42 -12.58
C GLN A 209 -4.59 10.61 -13.13
N LYS A 210 -3.60 10.62 -12.25
CA LYS A 210 -2.17 10.68 -12.59
C LYS A 210 -1.61 9.26 -12.75
N PHE A 211 -2.13 8.51 -13.73
CA PHE A 211 -1.92 7.06 -13.84
C PHE A 211 -0.46 6.67 -14.02
N LEU A 212 0.36 7.42 -14.75
CA LEU A 212 1.80 7.17 -14.87
C LEU A 212 2.53 7.30 -13.52
N SER A 213 2.16 8.30 -12.72
CA SER A 213 2.71 8.45 -11.38
C SER A 213 2.25 7.32 -10.45
N ALA A 214 0.97 6.91 -10.55
CA ALA A 214 0.42 5.79 -9.80
C ALA A 214 1.19 4.48 -10.13
N ARG A 215 1.45 4.22 -11.44
CA ARG A 215 2.29 3.09 -11.90
C ARG A 215 3.69 3.13 -11.27
N ALA A 216 4.35 4.28 -11.31
CA ALA A 216 5.70 4.40 -10.76
C ALA A 216 5.76 4.09 -9.26
N TYR A 217 4.74 4.49 -8.49
CA TYR A 217 4.69 4.17 -7.06
C TYR A 217 4.36 2.70 -6.79
N ILE A 218 3.43 2.08 -7.55
CA ILE A 218 3.09 0.66 -7.32
C ILE A 218 4.24 -0.27 -7.74
N GLN A 219 4.99 0.06 -8.79
CA GLN A 219 6.18 -0.68 -9.19
C GLN A 219 7.28 -0.62 -8.12
N ARG A 220 7.53 0.55 -7.53
CA ARG A 220 8.45 0.67 -6.38
C ARG A 220 7.96 -0.10 -5.15
N TYR A 221 6.65 -0.19 -4.95
CA TYR A 221 6.07 -1.00 -3.87
C TYR A 221 6.37 -2.49 -4.08
N GLU A 222 6.16 -3.03 -5.29
CA GLU A 222 6.39 -4.45 -5.58
C GLU A 222 7.86 -4.88 -5.49
N GLU A 223 8.81 -3.96 -5.62
CA GLU A 223 10.23 -4.23 -5.39
C GLU A 223 10.57 -4.53 -3.91
N ILE A 224 9.71 -4.15 -2.97
CA ILE A 224 10.01 -4.19 -1.53
C ILE A 224 9.00 -4.96 -0.70
N ALA A 225 7.80 -5.19 -1.23
CA ALA A 225 6.73 -5.87 -0.52
C ALA A 225 5.91 -6.74 -1.49
N PRO A 226 5.44 -7.91 -1.06
CA PRO A 226 4.59 -8.76 -1.87
C PRO A 226 3.22 -8.09 -2.07
N HIS A 227 2.63 -8.35 -3.22
CA HIS A 227 1.24 -7.96 -3.47
C HIS A 227 0.27 -8.77 -2.61
N ASN A 228 -0.77 -8.11 -2.15
CA ASN A 228 -2.02 -8.73 -1.71
C ASN A 228 -3.13 -8.48 -2.76
N ALA A 229 -4.33 -9.01 -2.53
CA ALA A 229 -5.43 -8.88 -3.49
C ALA A 229 -5.77 -7.40 -3.80
N LYS A 230 -5.77 -6.51 -2.78
CA LYS A 230 -6.06 -5.08 -2.94
C LYS A 230 -5.02 -4.36 -3.80
N THR A 231 -3.73 -4.64 -3.56
CA THR A 231 -2.64 -4.03 -4.33
C THR A 231 -2.61 -4.51 -5.78
N LEU A 232 -2.94 -5.79 -6.03
CA LEU A 232 -3.09 -6.31 -7.39
C LEU A 232 -4.27 -5.66 -8.11
N LEU A 233 -5.41 -5.50 -7.44
CA LEU A 233 -6.56 -4.82 -8.04
C LEU A 233 -6.23 -3.36 -8.39
N LEU A 234 -5.49 -2.65 -7.54
CA LEU A 234 -5.02 -1.29 -7.85
C LEU A 234 -4.09 -1.29 -9.06
N ALA A 235 -3.13 -2.21 -9.15
CA ALA A 235 -2.23 -2.34 -10.29
C ALA A 235 -3.02 -2.63 -11.59
N ILE A 236 -3.99 -3.54 -11.56
CA ILE A 236 -4.88 -3.83 -12.69
C ILE A 236 -5.64 -2.58 -13.15
N LYS A 237 -6.21 -1.82 -12.20
CA LYS A 237 -6.93 -0.57 -12.50
C LYS A 237 -6.00 0.46 -13.16
N ILE A 238 -4.80 0.64 -12.65
CA ILE A 238 -3.79 1.55 -13.21
C ILE A 238 -3.43 1.16 -14.65
N GLU A 239 -3.14 -0.12 -14.90
CA GLU A 239 -2.76 -0.58 -16.24
C GLU A 239 -3.90 -0.49 -17.24
N ASN A 240 -5.14 -0.74 -16.81
CA ASN A 240 -6.32 -0.54 -17.64
C ASN A 240 -6.49 0.93 -18.07
N GLU A 241 -6.30 1.88 -17.16
CA GLU A 241 -6.39 3.31 -17.47
C GLU A 241 -5.24 3.78 -18.39
N LEU A 242 -4.09 3.13 -18.32
CA LEU A 242 -2.96 3.39 -19.21
C LEU A 242 -3.07 2.65 -20.56
N GLY A 243 -4.03 1.73 -20.71
CA GLY A 243 -4.24 0.93 -21.91
C GLY A 243 -3.24 -0.22 -22.09
N ASP A 244 -2.44 -0.55 -21.06
CA ASP A 244 -1.46 -1.64 -21.08
C ASP A 244 -2.15 -2.97 -20.75
N GLN A 245 -2.70 -3.61 -21.79
CA GLN A 245 -3.46 -4.85 -21.64
C GLN A 245 -2.58 -6.05 -21.23
N ASP A 246 -1.32 -6.06 -21.60
CA ASP A 246 -0.40 -7.15 -21.26
C ASP A 246 -0.04 -7.12 -19.77
N ALA A 247 0.32 -5.95 -19.26
CA ALA A 247 0.58 -5.77 -17.83
C ALA A 247 -0.68 -6.03 -17.00
N SER A 248 -1.83 -5.49 -17.41
CA SER A 248 -3.11 -5.73 -16.74
C SER A 248 -3.46 -7.21 -16.69
N SER A 249 -3.29 -7.95 -17.80
CA SER A 249 -3.57 -9.39 -17.87
C SER A 249 -2.65 -10.20 -16.96
N SER A 250 -1.39 -9.80 -16.85
CA SER A 250 -0.40 -10.43 -15.95
C SER A 250 -0.80 -10.29 -14.48
N TYR A 251 -1.19 -9.09 -14.04
CA TYR A 251 -1.69 -8.87 -12.67
C TYR A 251 -3.03 -9.59 -12.41
N GLN A 252 -3.93 -9.67 -13.42
CA GLN A 252 -5.19 -10.42 -13.31
C GLN A 252 -4.93 -11.92 -13.11
N LEU A 253 -3.98 -12.49 -13.83
CA LEU A 253 -3.59 -13.89 -13.68
C LEU A 253 -3.01 -14.14 -12.27
N LEU A 254 -2.16 -13.23 -11.79
CA LEU A 254 -1.59 -13.31 -10.46
C LEU A 254 -2.68 -13.21 -9.37
N LEU A 255 -3.64 -12.28 -9.50
CA LEU A 255 -4.77 -12.16 -8.59
C LEU A 255 -5.60 -13.45 -8.53
N LYS A 256 -5.94 -13.99 -9.70
CA LYS A 256 -6.73 -15.23 -9.81
C LYS A 256 -6.03 -16.44 -9.18
N ASN A 257 -4.71 -16.56 -9.40
CA ASN A 257 -3.95 -17.73 -8.93
C ASN A 257 -3.60 -17.64 -7.45
N SER A 258 -3.26 -16.44 -6.95
CA SER A 258 -2.82 -16.27 -5.56
C SER A 258 -3.96 -15.99 -4.59
N PHE A 259 -5.06 -15.41 -5.06
CA PHE A 259 -6.19 -14.98 -4.22
C PHE A 259 -7.54 -15.34 -4.85
N PRO A 260 -7.81 -16.64 -5.12
CA PRO A 260 -8.99 -17.09 -5.88
C PRO A 260 -10.34 -16.73 -5.22
N ASP A 261 -10.36 -16.64 -3.89
CA ASP A 261 -11.58 -16.39 -3.10
C ASP A 261 -11.68 -14.94 -2.61
N SER A 262 -10.86 -14.03 -3.17
CA SER A 262 -10.86 -12.62 -2.74
C SER A 262 -12.06 -11.84 -3.27
N ASN A 263 -12.50 -10.85 -2.48
CA ASN A 263 -13.52 -9.91 -2.91
C ASN A 263 -13.06 -9.08 -4.12
N GLU A 264 -11.76 -8.81 -4.23
CA GLU A 264 -11.13 -8.07 -5.31
C GLU A 264 -11.25 -8.81 -6.65
N LEU A 265 -11.13 -10.14 -6.65
CA LEU A 265 -11.36 -10.92 -7.86
C LEU A 265 -12.85 -10.85 -8.29
N THR A 266 -13.76 -10.90 -7.34
CA THR A 266 -15.18 -10.73 -7.60
C THR A 266 -15.50 -9.32 -8.13
N GLU A 267 -14.90 -8.28 -7.55
CA GLU A 267 -15.02 -6.90 -8.02
C GLU A 267 -14.54 -6.76 -9.47
N LEU A 268 -13.38 -7.33 -9.80
CA LEU A 268 -12.83 -7.32 -11.15
C LEU A 268 -13.76 -7.99 -12.17
N GLN A 269 -14.39 -9.11 -11.82
CA GLN A 269 -15.36 -9.80 -12.67
C GLN A 269 -16.61 -8.94 -12.91
N ASN A 270 -17.11 -8.26 -11.89
CA ASN A 270 -18.26 -7.36 -11.99
C ASN A 270 -17.95 -6.14 -12.89
N ILE A 271 -16.76 -5.56 -12.79
CA ILE A 271 -16.33 -4.45 -13.67
C ILE A 271 -16.35 -4.90 -15.13
N LYS A 272 -15.84 -6.09 -15.44
CA LYS A 272 -15.86 -6.66 -16.80
C LYS A 272 -17.24 -6.89 -17.34
N THR A 273 -18.18 -7.42 -16.53
CA THR A 273 -19.56 -7.67 -16.94
C THR A 273 -20.30 -6.37 -17.26
N VAL A 274 -20.20 -5.36 -16.39
CA VAL A 274 -20.81 -4.04 -16.60
C VAL A 274 -20.19 -3.32 -17.82
N GLY A 275 -18.87 -3.45 -18.03
CA GLY A 275 -18.19 -2.92 -19.21
C GLY A 275 -18.72 -3.51 -20.49
N ASN A 276 -18.85 -4.86 -20.56
CA ASN A 276 -19.36 -5.57 -21.71
C ASN A 276 -20.84 -5.24 -22.00
N GLU A 277 -21.68 -5.05 -20.97
CA GLU A 277 -23.07 -4.62 -21.17
C GLU A 277 -23.17 -3.21 -21.73
N LYS A 278 -22.31 -2.28 -21.29
CA LYS A 278 -22.26 -0.92 -21.84
C LYS A 278 -21.83 -0.89 -23.30
N ILE A 279 -20.85 -1.73 -23.68
CA ILE A 279 -20.40 -1.88 -25.07
C ILE A 279 -21.53 -2.44 -25.92
N ARG A 280 -22.19 -3.55 -25.51
CA ARG A 280 -23.33 -4.14 -26.20
C ARG A 280 -24.51 -3.16 -26.37
N LYS A 281 -24.77 -2.30 -25.37
CA LYS A 281 -25.82 -1.27 -25.50
C LYS A 281 -25.43 -0.20 -26.52
N LYS A 282 -24.15 0.22 -26.56
CA LYS A 282 -23.66 1.17 -27.57
C LYS A 282 -23.71 0.58 -28.98
N GLU A 283 -23.29 -0.67 -29.16
CA GLU A 283 -23.33 -1.37 -30.45
C GLU A 283 -24.76 -1.46 -30.98
N LYS A 284 -25.75 -1.85 -30.14
CA LYS A 284 -27.16 -1.87 -30.50
C LYS A 284 -27.72 -0.49 -30.89
N VAL A 285 -27.26 0.59 -30.23
CA VAL A 285 -27.68 1.96 -30.59
C VAL A 285 -27.08 2.36 -31.94
N VAL A 286 -25.83 2.00 -32.22
CA VAL A 286 -25.18 2.27 -33.50
C VAL A 286 -25.83 1.45 -34.63
N GLU A 287 -26.16 0.19 -34.38
CA GLU A 287 -26.85 -0.68 -35.32
C GLU A 287 -28.25 -0.14 -35.65
N ASN A 288 -29.04 0.26 -34.66
CA ASN A 288 -30.35 0.89 -34.88
C ASN A 288 -30.26 2.26 -35.59
N LEU A 289 -29.17 3.02 -35.41
CA LEU A 289 -28.93 4.28 -36.12
C LEU A 289 -28.52 4.01 -37.58
N ALA A 290 -27.74 2.95 -37.82
CA ALA A 290 -27.34 2.55 -39.17
C ALA A 290 -28.54 2.10 -40.03
N GLU A 291 -29.53 1.41 -39.42
CA GLU A 291 -30.78 1.00 -40.09
C GLU A 291 -31.70 2.21 -40.44
N GLN A 292 -31.52 3.35 -39.76
CA GLN A 292 -32.34 4.56 -39.99
C GLN A 292 -31.74 5.54 -41.02
N ILE A 293 -30.53 5.27 -41.51
CA ILE A 293 -29.92 6.10 -42.55
C ILE A 293 -30.42 5.58 -43.89
N PRO A 294 -31.25 6.38 -44.64
CA PRO A 294 -31.68 5.97 -45.98
C PRO A 294 -30.44 5.83 -46.85
N VAL A 295 -30.32 4.71 -47.54
CA VAL A 295 -29.30 4.49 -48.57
C VAL A 295 -29.50 5.57 -49.66
N ILE A 296 -28.73 6.64 -49.55
CA ILE A 296 -28.63 7.60 -50.64
C ILE A 296 -27.67 7.04 -51.64
N ASP A 297 -28.21 6.42 -52.71
CA ASP A 297 -27.45 6.03 -53.88
C ASP A 297 -26.84 7.31 -54.50
N ARG A 298 -25.68 7.67 -54.01
CA ARG A 298 -24.81 8.63 -54.72
C ARG A 298 -23.84 7.78 -55.51
N GLU A 299 -24.09 7.71 -56.82
CA GLU A 299 -23.04 7.42 -57.79
C GLU A 299 -21.90 8.40 -57.53
N VAL A 300 -20.90 7.95 -56.81
CA VAL A 300 -19.61 8.64 -56.65
C VAL A 300 -18.88 8.43 -57.94
N LYS A 301 -18.96 9.39 -58.85
CA LYS A 301 -18.00 9.51 -59.96
C LYS A 301 -16.63 9.57 -59.29
N GLN A 302 -15.88 8.46 -59.40
CA GLN A 302 -14.47 8.40 -59.03
C GLN A 302 -13.68 9.33 -59.93
N GLU A 303 -13.32 10.54 -59.47
CA GLU A 303 -12.24 11.29 -60.06
C GLU A 303 -10.93 10.53 -59.77
N PRO A 304 -10.01 10.38 -60.73
CA PRO A 304 -8.79 9.63 -60.55
C PRO A 304 -7.91 10.32 -59.51
N ILE A 305 -7.59 9.58 -58.42
CA ILE A 305 -6.65 9.99 -57.40
C ILE A 305 -5.29 10.25 -58.11
N PRO A 306 -4.65 11.43 -57.86
CA PRO A 306 -3.31 11.67 -58.38
C PRO A 306 -2.33 10.62 -57.87
N LYS A 307 -1.68 9.88 -58.78
CA LYS A 307 -0.67 8.88 -58.53
C LYS A 307 0.67 9.49 -58.11
N ASP A 308 0.71 10.27 -57.00
CA ASP A 308 1.99 10.80 -56.53
C ASP A 308 1.98 11.11 -55.01
N ILE A 309 1.55 10.13 -54.24
CA ILE A 309 1.99 10.03 -52.86
C ILE A 309 2.80 8.73 -52.77
N SER A 310 4.09 8.84 -53.10
CA SER A 310 5.00 7.72 -53.05
C SER A 310 5.12 7.25 -51.58
N GLU A 311 4.90 5.95 -51.35
CA GLU A 311 5.12 5.24 -50.07
C GLU A 311 6.52 5.50 -49.47
N ASN A 312 7.45 6.01 -50.25
CA ASN A 312 8.80 6.38 -49.87
C ASN A 312 8.89 7.58 -48.88
N ASN A 313 7.90 8.47 -48.84
CA ASN A 313 7.94 9.61 -47.89
C ASN A 313 7.47 9.24 -46.49
N ILE A 314 6.58 8.27 -46.35
CA ILE A 314 6.09 7.82 -45.04
C ILE A 314 7.17 6.98 -44.33
N GLN A 315 7.88 6.10 -45.06
CA GLN A 315 8.97 5.33 -44.48
C GLN A 315 10.20 6.18 -44.13
N LYS A 316 10.52 7.20 -44.92
CA LYS A 316 11.66 8.08 -44.65
C LYS A 316 11.45 8.97 -43.42
N ASN A 317 10.22 9.45 -43.17
CA ASN A 317 9.89 10.23 -42.02
C ASN A 317 9.85 9.36 -40.72
N ASN A 318 9.42 8.12 -40.80
CA ASN A 318 9.42 7.21 -39.66
C ASN A 318 10.84 6.79 -39.25
N VAL A 319 11.74 6.50 -40.21
CA VAL A 319 13.14 6.15 -39.93
C VAL A 319 13.90 7.34 -39.31
N THR A 320 13.68 8.57 -39.78
CA THR A 320 14.30 9.78 -39.19
C THR A 320 13.77 10.08 -37.79
N ASN A 321 12.49 9.86 -37.54
CA ASN A 321 11.90 10.04 -36.21
C ASN A 321 12.41 8.97 -35.21
N GLU A 322 12.51 7.70 -35.61
CA GLU A 322 13.03 6.66 -34.75
C GLU A 322 14.51 6.89 -34.39
N GLN A 323 15.35 7.31 -35.32
CA GLN A 323 16.74 7.65 -35.07
C GLN A 323 16.87 8.86 -34.13
N ALA A 324 16.02 9.88 -34.30
CA ALA A 324 15.97 11.05 -33.44
C ALA A 324 15.56 10.67 -32.00
N ILE A 325 14.53 9.83 -31.86
CA ILE A 325 14.08 9.32 -30.56
C ILE A 325 15.17 8.48 -29.88
N ARG A 326 15.81 7.57 -30.60
CA ARG A 326 16.92 6.74 -30.07
C ARG A 326 18.10 7.61 -29.63
N SER A 327 18.46 8.63 -30.41
CA SER A 327 19.52 9.57 -30.05
C SER A 327 19.19 10.34 -28.78
N PHE A 328 17.95 10.83 -28.68
CA PHE A 328 17.46 11.56 -27.48
C PHE A 328 17.51 10.66 -26.24
N VAL A 329 16.97 9.43 -26.32
CA VAL A 329 16.95 8.47 -25.21
C VAL A 329 18.38 8.13 -24.74
N ASN A 330 19.31 7.91 -25.68
CA ASN A 330 20.69 7.63 -25.33
C ASN A 330 21.39 8.83 -24.67
N GLN A 331 21.15 10.04 -25.15
CA GLN A 331 21.70 11.27 -24.57
C GLN A 331 21.14 11.52 -23.16
N TRP A 332 19.85 11.27 -22.97
CA TRP A 332 19.18 11.34 -21.68
C TRP A 332 19.73 10.31 -20.69
N ALA A 333 19.85 9.03 -21.12
CA ALA A 333 20.39 7.96 -20.30
C ALA A 333 21.86 8.21 -19.87
N ASN A 334 22.68 8.71 -20.79
CA ASN A 334 24.08 9.07 -20.48
C ASN A 334 24.16 10.25 -19.50
N ALA A 335 23.34 11.29 -19.65
CA ALA A 335 23.30 12.41 -18.71
C ALA A 335 22.86 11.97 -17.30
N TRP A 336 21.96 11.01 -17.24
CA TRP A 336 21.53 10.39 -15.96
C TRP A 336 22.66 9.54 -15.33
N ALA A 337 23.32 8.69 -16.13
CA ALA A 337 24.42 7.85 -15.66
C ALA A 337 25.63 8.68 -15.14
N ASP A 338 25.89 9.81 -15.79
CA ASP A 338 26.96 10.75 -15.42
C ASP A 338 26.58 11.65 -14.23
N GLN A 339 25.34 11.55 -13.71
CA GLN A 339 24.77 12.45 -12.68
C GLN A 339 24.92 13.94 -13.04
N ASN A 340 24.93 14.25 -14.32
CA ASN A 340 25.11 15.60 -14.84
C ASN A 340 23.76 16.28 -15.03
N VAL A 341 23.32 17.02 -14.00
CA VAL A 341 22.03 17.70 -13.96
C VAL A 341 21.87 18.72 -15.11
N ASP A 342 22.93 19.44 -15.48
CA ASP A 342 22.87 20.45 -16.55
C ASP A 342 22.68 19.79 -17.92
N LYS A 343 23.37 18.68 -18.21
CA LYS A 343 23.17 17.89 -19.42
C LYS A 343 21.78 17.23 -19.45
N TYR A 344 21.30 16.78 -18.28
CA TYR A 344 19.98 16.22 -18.14
C TYR A 344 18.89 17.25 -18.47
N LEU A 345 18.97 18.44 -17.90
CA LEU A 345 18.02 19.53 -18.18
C LEU A 345 18.12 20.05 -19.63
N ALA A 346 19.31 20.04 -20.22
CA ALA A 346 19.50 20.44 -21.61
C ALA A 346 18.92 19.44 -22.62
N SER A 347 18.63 18.20 -22.23
CA SER A 347 17.97 17.20 -23.12
C SER A 347 16.46 17.45 -23.28
N TYR A 348 15.84 18.30 -22.44
CA TYR A 348 14.47 18.73 -22.66
C TYR A 348 14.41 19.89 -23.67
N SER A 349 13.44 19.84 -24.60
CA SER A 349 13.28 20.94 -25.57
C SER A 349 12.98 22.25 -24.84
N LYS A 350 13.37 23.38 -25.42
CA LYS A 350 13.08 24.72 -24.85
C LYS A 350 11.59 25.03 -24.73
N GLU A 351 10.74 24.24 -25.39
CA GLU A 351 9.28 24.32 -25.35
C GLU A 351 8.66 23.50 -24.20
N PHE A 352 9.46 22.62 -23.58
CA PHE A 352 9.03 21.87 -22.41
C PHE A 352 9.23 22.72 -21.15
N MET A 353 8.28 23.61 -20.89
CA MET A 353 8.20 24.26 -19.57
C MET A 353 7.55 23.28 -18.60
N PRO A 354 8.24 22.84 -17.52
CA PRO A 354 7.57 22.16 -16.43
C PRO A 354 6.51 23.11 -15.88
N LEU A 355 5.27 22.63 -15.78
CA LEU A 355 4.19 23.36 -15.12
C LEU A 355 4.70 23.77 -13.75
N LYS A 356 4.79 25.10 -13.51
CA LYS A 356 5.12 25.64 -12.20
C LYS A 356 4.02 25.16 -11.24
N GLY A 357 4.40 24.20 -10.34
CA GLY A 357 3.57 23.75 -9.25
C GLY A 357 3.55 24.75 -8.10
#